data_96c7c3e8176a4a94d76b39bb28144084
#
_entry.id   96c7c3e8176a4a94d76b39bb28144084
#
_cell.length_a   1.000
_cell.length_b   1.000
_cell.length_c   1.000
_cell.angle_alpha   90.00
_cell.angle_beta   90.00
_cell.angle_gamma   90.00
#
_symmetry.space_group_name_H-M   'P 1'
#
loop_
_entity.id
_entity.type
_entity.pdbx_description
1 polymer ?
#
loop_
_entity_poly.entity_id
_entity_poly.type
_entity_poly.pdbx_seq_one_letter_code
_entity_poly.pdbx_strand_id
1 'polypeptide(L)'
;LIEKTEEGIDISTTLLTKGYVADDEIERFPGVTRRPGVHPVMECTQNIPCNPCQDACPKKCIKIGEKITSLPAVDESATCVGCGMCVASCSGQAIFLVDETYEEGFASVTMPYEFLPLPKTGDRGIALGRNGQKVCAAEVISVKSSPAFDKTNLLTIKVPSEYVMKARFFKKEA
;
A
#
# COMPACT_ATOMS: atom_id res chain seq x y z
N LEU A 1 9.37 -8.23 -24.94
CA LEU A 1 9.05 -6.90 -25.43
C LEU A 1 8.87 -5.97 -24.21
N ILE A 2 9.82 -5.09 -23.99
CA ILE A 2 9.78 -4.07 -22.94
C ILE A 2 9.11 -2.87 -23.58
N GLU A 3 7.87 -2.59 -23.23
CA GLU A 3 7.24 -1.32 -23.61
C GLU A 3 7.78 -0.22 -22.68
N LYS A 4 8.53 0.72 -23.24
CA LYS A 4 8.89 1.93 -22.55
C LYS A 4 7.66 2.80 -22.41
N THR A 5 7.30 3.14 -21.17
CA THR A 5 6.34 4.23 -20.95
C THR A 5 7.00 5.54 -21.34
N GLU A 6 6.23 6.54 -21.76
CA GLU A 6 6.74 7.87 -22.18
C GLU A 6 7.58 8.59 -21.10
N GLU A 7 7.61 8.07 -19.88
CA GLU A 7 8.36 8.59 -18.72
C GLU A 7 9.55 7.70 -18.30
N GLY A 8 9.90 6.67 -19.09
CA GLY A 8 11.16 5.92 -18.91
C GLY A 8 11.16 4.83 -17.85
N ILE A 9 10.01 4.47 -17.27
CA ILE A 9 9.91 3.32 -16.36
C ILE A 9 9.66 2.07 -17.20
N ASP A 10 10.63 1.17 -17.24
CA ASP A 10 10.45 -0.14 -17.85
C ASP A 10 9.44 -0.94 -17.04
N ILE A 11 8.32 -1.32 -17.67
CA ILE A 11 7.34 -2.21 -17.03
C ILE A 11 8.01 -3.55 -16.79
N SER A 12 7.96 -3.98 -15.54
CA SER A 12 8.50 -5.25 -15.09
C SER A 12 7.98 -6.43 -15.91
N THR A 13 8.85 -7.30 -16.35
CA THR A 13 8.48 -8.56 -17.00
C THR A 13 7.56 -9.41 -16.12
N THR A 14 7.72 -9.36 -14.79
CA THR A 14 6.85 -10.08 -13.85
C THR A 14 5.45 -9.50 -13.82
N LEU A 15 5.27 -8.18 -13.93
CA LEU A 15 3.95 -7.56 -14.00
C LEU A 15 3.19 -8.03 -15.26
N LEU A 16 3.86 -8.06 -16.42
CA LEU A 16 3.21 -8.46 -17.68
C LEU A 16 2.88 -9.96 -17.74
N THR A 17 3.69 -10.80 -17.12
CA THR A 17 3.56 -12.27 -17.23
C THR A 17 2.86 -12.91 -16.05
N LYS A 18 2.95 -12.32 -14.86
CA LYS A 18 2.45 -12.89 -13.59
C LYS A 18 1.41 -12.01 -12.89
N GLY A 19 1.23 -10.76 -13.34
CA GLY A 19 0.25 -9.82 -12.78
C GLY A 19 0.66 -9.16 -11.47
N TYR A 20 1.91 -9.26 -11.06
CA TYR A 20 2.45 -8.55 -9.90
C TYR A 20 3.87 -8.04 -10.19
N VAL A 21 4.29 -7.01 -9.45
CA VAL A 21 5.66 -6.50 -9.49
C VAL A 21 6.50 -7.25 -8.47
N ALA A 22 7.70 -7.69 -8.87
CA ALA A 22 8.64 -8.35 -7.97
C ALA A 22 9.14 -7.39 -6.87
N ASP A 23 9.51 -7.92 -5.71
CA ASP A 23 9.90 -7.12 -4.53
C ASP A 23 11.14 -6.24 -4.79
N ASP A 24 12.03 -6.67 -5.66
CA ASP A 24 13.25 -5.94 -6.06
C ASP A 24 12.99 -4.86 -7.12
N GLU A 25 11.83 -4.89 -7.75
CA GLU A 25 11.44 -3.92 -8.77
C GLU A 25 10.50 -2.82 -8.24
N ILE A 26 9.82 -3.07 -7.12
CA ILE A 26 8.77 -2.18 -6.62
C ILE A 26 9.31 -0.81 -6.19
N GLU A 27 10.54 -0.73 -5.72
CA GLU A 27 11.18 0.52 -5.27
C GLU A 27 11.48 1.51 -6.41
N ARG A 28 11.33 1.07 -7.67
CA ARG A 28 11.48 1.96 -8.85
C ARG A 28 10.29 2.89 -9.07
N PHE A 29 9.16 2.61 -8.44
CA PHE A 29 7.95 3.42 -8.63
C PHE A 29 7.97 4.66 -7.75
N PRO A 30 7.57 5.84 -8.27
CA PRO A 30 7.70 7.12 -7.56
C PRO A 30 6.83 7.21 -6.30
N GLY A 31 5.80 6.39 -6.21
CA GLY A 31 4.95 6.29 -5.02
C GLY A 31 5.48 5.39 -3.92
N VAL A 32 6.58 4.67 -4.17
CA VAL A 32 7.18 3.74 -3.20
C VAL A 32 8.38 4.43 -2.54
N THR A 33 8.17 4.91 -1.34
CA THR A 33 9.21 5.59 -0.55
C THR A 33 9.34 4.96 0.82
N ARG A 34 10.50 5.14 1.45
CA ARG A 34 10.77 4.72 2.83
C ARG A 34 11.15 5.95 3.65
N ARG A 35 10.47 6.16 4.76
CA ARG A 35 10.74 7.28 5.68
C ARG A 35 10.23 6.97 7.09
N PRO A 36 10.76 7.64 8.13
CA PRO A 36 10.26 7.48 9.51
C PRO A 36 8.79 7.90 9.63
N GLY A 37 8.07 7.22 10.53
CA GLY A 37 6.67 7.48 10.82
C GLY A 37 5.71 6.97 9.73
N VAL A 38 4.42 7.14 9.98
CA VAL A 38 3.40 6.67 9.05
C VAL A 38 3.42 7.45 7.74
N HIS A 39 3.40 6.74 6.62
CA HIS A 39 3.39 7.34 5.28
C HIS A 39 2.71 6.42 4.26
N PRO A 40 2.18 6.97 3.14
CA PRO A 40 1.64 6.16 2.08
C PRO A 40 2.76 5.53 1.24
N VAL A 41 2.60 4.25 0.92
CA VAL A 41 3.37 3.52 -0.08
C VAL A 41 2.39 3.17 -1.20
N MET A 42 2.63 3.72 -2.38
CA MET A 42 1.72 3.61 -3.52
C MET A 42 2.34 2.72 -4.59
N GLU A 43 1.82 1.51 -4.71
CA GLU A 43 2.25 0.51 -5.68
C GLU A 43 1.45 0.60 -6.98
N CYS A 44 1.19 1.83 -7.42
CA CYS A 44 0.52 2.12 -8.67
C CYS A 44 1.51 1.95 -9.83
N THR A 45 1.23 0.99 -10.71
CA THR A 45 2.16 0.56 -11.76
C THR A 45 1.66 0.88 -13.17
N GLN A 46 0.50 1.51 -13.29
CA GLN A 46 -0.14 1.77 -14.57
C GLN A 46 -0.38 3.26 -14.79
N ASN A 47 0.03 3.77 -15.95
CA ASN A 47 -0.21 5.14 -16.38
C ASN A 47 -1.64 5.28 -16.93
N ILE A 48 -2.63 5.26 -16.04
CA ILE A 48 -4.05 5.42 -16.36
C ILE A 48 -4.59 6.75 -15.84
N PRO A 49 -5.64 7.34 -16.45
CA PRO A 49 -6.30 8.54 -15.93
C PRO A 49 -6.94 8.25 -14.56
N CYS A 50 -6.26 8.60 -13.46
CA CYS A 50 -6.72 8.29 -12.11
C CYS A 50 -6.09 9.22 -11.08
N ASN A 51 -6.91 9.85 -10.22
CA ASN A 51 -6.44 10.75 -9.16
C ASN A 51 -7.17 10.70 -7.81
N PRO A 52 -8.08 9.75 -7.50
CA PRO A 52 -8.82 9.78 -6.24
C PRO A 52 -7.94 9.84 -4.99
N CYS A 53 -6.76 9.23 -5.01
CA CYS A 53 -5.83 9.24 -3.87
C CYS A 53 -5.29 10.66 -3.57
N GLN A 54 -5.03 11.47 -4.59
CA GLN A 54 -4.62 12.86 -4.43
C GLN A 54 -5.76 13.69 -3.84
N ASP A 55 -6.97 13.56 -4.38
CA ASP A 55 -8.13 14.34 -3.98
C ASP A 55 -8.59 13.99 -2.57
N ALA A 56 -8.53 12.71 -2.20
CA ALA A 56 -8.91 12.22 -0.89
C ALA A 56 -7.90 12.60 0.22
N CYS A 57 -6.67 12.99 -0.11
CA CYS A 57 -5.66 13.27 0.91
C CYS A 57 -5.83 14.65 1.55
N PRO A 58 -6.30 14.77 2.82
CA PRO A 58 -6.53 16.06 3.45
C PRO A 58 -5.23 16.83 3.74
N LYS A 59 -4.09 16.11 3.79
CA LYS A 59 -2.77 16.67 4.04
C LYS A 59 -1.96 16.89 2.77
N LYS A 60 -2.53 16.62 1.58
CA LYS A 60 -1.89 16.79 0.29
C LYS A 60 -0.56 16.03 0.16
N CYS A 61 -0.44 14.88 0.84
CA CYS A 61 0.78 14.06 0.80
C CYS A 61 0.98 13.32 -0.53
N ILE A 62 -0.02 13.30 -1.40
CA ILE A 62 0.01 12.57 -2.67
C ILE A 62 -0.16 13.56 -3.80
N LYS A 63 0.69 13.47 -4.80
CA LYS A 63 0.64 14.27 -6.02
C LYS A 63 0.64 13.38 -7.23
N ILE A 64 -0.29 13.65 -8.14
CA ILE A 64 -0.23 13.18 -9.52
C ILE A 64 0.55 14.24 -10.30
N GLY A 65 1.42 13.85 -11.22
CA GLY A 65 2.20 14.78 -12.02
C GLY A 65 1.34 15.67 -12.94
N GLU A 66 1.96 16.32 -13.90
CA GLU A 66 1.27 17.26 -14.81
C GLU A 66 0.15 16.60 -15.62
N LYS A 67 0.31 15.33 -15.98
CA LYS A 67 -0.70 14.57 -16.70
C LYS A 67 -1.50 13.72 -15.70
N ILE A 68 -2.82 13.63 -15.88
CA ILE A 68 -3.67 12.77 -15.06
C ILE A 68 -3.28 11.28 -15.13
N THR A 69 -2.51 10.90 -16.11
CA THR A 69 -1.94 9.56 -16.30
C THR A 69 -0.58 9.37 -15.63
N SER A 70 -0.01 10.41 -15.02
CA SER A 70 1.26 10.30 -14.29
C SER A 70 1.09 9.40 -13.07
N LEU A 71 2.13 8.63 -12.75
CA LEU A 71 2.14 7.81 -11.53
C LEU A 71 2.13 8.72 -10.29
N PRO A 72 1.43 8.32 -9.21
CA PRO A 72 1.41 9.07 -7.97
C PRO A 72 2.78 9.09 -7.31
N ALA A 73 3.15 10.22 -6.75
CA ALA A 73 4.34 10.41 -5.94
C ALA A 73 3.98 10.95 -4.55
N VAL A 74 4.83 10.69 -3.57
CA VAL A 74 4.70 11.25 -2.22
C VAL A 74 5.31 12.64 -2.19
N ASP A 75 4.56 13.63 -1.68
CA ASP A 75 5.10 14.95 -1.38
C ASP A 75 5.95 14.89 -0.11
N GLU A 76 7.26 15.03 -0.25
CA GLU A 76 8.20 14.96 0.86
C GLU A 76 8.04 16.10 1.86
N SER A 77 7.47 17.24 1.46
CA SER A 77 7.21 18.39 2.33
C SER A 77 5.97 18.21 3.21
N ALA A 78 5.11 17.24 2.89
CA ALA A 78 3.86 17.02 3.60
C ALA A 78 3.98 15.90 4.64
N THR A 79 3.31 16.10 5.78
CA THR A 79 3.28 15.11 6.87
C THR A 79 2.00 14.29 6.81
N CYS A 80 2.15 12.97 6.60
CA CYS A 80 1.04 12.03 6.68
C CYS A 80 0.57 11.85 8.12
N VAL A 81 -0.75 11.81 8.32
CA VAL A 81 -1.36 11.59 9.64
C VAL A 81 -1.99 10.20 9.80
N GLY A 82 -1.77 9.31 8.85
CA GLY A 82 -2.26 7.93 8.92
C GLY A 82 -3.79 7.80 8.86
N CYS A 83 -4.51 8.76 8.27
CA CYS A 83 -5.98 8.76 8.26
C CYS A 83 -6.59 7.62 7.41
N GLY A 84 -5.88 7.11 6.39
CA GLY A 84 -6.32 6.01 5.54
C GLY A 84 -7.23 6.40 4.37
N MET A 85 -7.58 7.69 4.21
CA MET A 85 -8.47 8.13 3.12
C MET A 85 -7.96 7.72 1.74
N CYS A 86 -6.65 7.87 1.49
CA CYS A 86 -6.05 7.48 0.22
C CYS A 86 -6.12 5.96 -0.02
N VAL A 87 -5.99 5.15 1.04
CA VAL A 87 -6.11 3.68 0.96
C VAL A 87 -7.54 3.30 0.57
N ALA A 88 -8.52 3.85 1.27
CA ALA A 88 -9.93 3.56 1.01
C ALA A 88 -10.42 4.07 -0.37
N SER A 89 -9.87 5.19 -0.84
CA SER A 89 -10.29 5.80 -2.12
C SER A 89 -9.60 5.19 -3.34
N CYS A 90 -8.62 4.31 -3.16
CA CYS A 90 -7.91 3.69 -4.27
C CYS A 90 -8.70 2.53 -4.85
N SER A 91 -9.30 2.72 -6.02
CA SER A 91 -10.05 1.66 -6.72
C SER A 91 -9.17 0.46 -7.13
N GLY A 92 -7.87 0.68 -7.32
CA GLY A 92 -6.90 -0.37 -7.61
C GLY A 92 -6.34 -1.07 -6.37
N GLN A 93 -6.73 -0.64 -5.16
CA GLN A 93 -6.23 -1.17 -3.88
C GLN A 93 -4.68 -1.21 -3.79
N ALA A 94 -4.03 -0.26 -4.45
CA ALA A 94 -2.59 -0.21 -4.62
C ALA A 94 -1.89 0.70 -3.58
N ILE A 95 -2.59 1.14 -2.54
CA ILE A 95 -2.04 2.04 -1.53
C ILE A 95 -2.07 1.38 -0.16
N PHE A 96 -0.93 1.47 0.50
CA PHE A 96 -0.72 0.98 1.86
C PHE A 96 -0.21 2.15 2.72
N LEU A 97 -0.54 2.17 4.02
CA LEU A 97 0.19 3.01 4.97
C LEU A 97 1.20 2.13 5.70
N VAL A 98 2.43 2.61 5.72
CA VAL A 98 3.55 1.92 6.35
C VAL A 98 4.09 2.79 7.47
N ASP A 99 4.43 2.19 8.60
CA ASP A 99 5.18 2.83 9.67
C ASP A 99 6.28 1.89 10.16
N GLU A 100 7.51 2.19 9.74
CA GLU A 100 8.71 1.41 10.13
C GLU A 100 9.19 1.73 11.56
N THR A 101 8.60 2.76 12.19
CA THR A 101 8.95 3.20 13.55
C THR A 101 7.88 2.83 14.58
N TYR A 102 6.94 1.95 14.22
CA TYR A 102 5.79 1.58 15.05
C TYR A 102 6.19 1.04 16.42
N GLU A 103 7.12 0.10 16.48
CA GLU A 103 7.62 -0.55 17.71
C GLU A 103 9.04 -1.09 17.44
N GLU A 104 9.87 -1.21 18.47
CA GLU A 104 11.21 -1.78 18.30
C GLU A 104 11.15 -3.20 17.72
N GLY A 105 11.81 -3.42 16.58
CA GLY A 105 11.81 -4.69 15.83
C GLY A 105 10.55 -4.96 15.01
N PHE A 106 9.53 -4.10 15.09
CA PHE A 106 8.27 -4.27 14.37
C PHE A 106 7.85 -3.01 13.62
N ALA A 107 7.13 -3.23 12.54
CA ALA A 107 6.51 -2.19 11.74
C ALA A 107 5.01 -2.45 11.59
N SER A 108 4.26 -1.42 11.21
CA SER A 108 2.84 -1.57 10.89
C SER A 108 2.56 -1.38 9.42
N VAL A 109 1.60 -2.14 8.90
CA VAL A 109 1.09 -2.01 7.53
C VAL A 109 -0.42 -1.91 7.57
N THR A 110 -0.96 -0.80 7.07
CA THR A 110 -2.41 -0.64 6.87
C THR A 110 -2.75 -0.89 5.41
N MET A 111 -3.75 -1.72 5.18
CA MET A 111 -4.19 -2.16 3.85
C MET A 111 -5.70 -2.09 3.71
N PRO A 112 -6.26 -1.98 2.48
CA PRO A 112 -7.68 -2.21 2.25
C PRO A 112 -8.01 -3.68 2.49
N TYR A 113 -9.18 -3.97 3.07
CA TYR A 113 -9.58 -5.34 3.37
C TYR A 113 -11.06 -5.57 3.08
N GLU A 114 -11.34 -6.38 2.07
CA GLU A 114 -12.69 -6.60 1.52
C GLU A 114 -13.24 -8.01 1.82
N PHE A 115 -12.52 -8.81 2.60
CA PHE A 115 -12.91 -10.20 2.89
C PHE A 115 -13.72 -10.33 4.18
N LEU A 116 -14.65 -11.26 4.20
CA LEU A 116 -15.45 -11.61 5.37
C LEU A 116 -15.17 -13.04 5.83
N PRO A 117 -15.26 -13.32 7.14
CA PRO A 117 -15.51 -12.36 8.23
C PRO A 117 -14.33 -11.42 8.46
N LEU A 118 -14.60 -10.17 8.84
CA LEU A 118 -13.54 -9.21 9.19
C LEU A 118 -12.72 -9.75 10.37
N PRO A 119 -11.38 -9.68 10.28
CA PRO A 119 -10.52 -9.94 11.43
C PRO A 119 -10.80 -8.96 12.57
N LYS A 120 -10.40 -9.33 13.78
CA LYS A 120 -10.50 -8.49 14.98
C LYS A 120 -9.11 -8.14 15.48
N THR A 121 -8.99 -7.01 16.17
CA THR A 121 -7.76 -6.64 16.88
C THR A 121 -7.34 -7.78 17.81
N GLY A 122 -6.07 -8.17 17.74
CA GLY A 122 -5.48 -9.32 18.44
C GLY A 122 -5.53 -10.62 17.64
N ASP A 123 -6.25 -10.70 16.53
CA ASP A 123 -6.22 -11.88 15.66
C ASP A 123 -4.80 -12.09 15.11
N ARG A 124 -4.35 -13.33 15.13
CA ARG A 124 -3.08 -13.77 14.55
C ARG A 124 -3.30 -14.45 13.22
N GLY A 125 -2.29 -14.36 12.37
CA GLY A 125 -2.34 -14.95 11.05
C GLY A 125 -1.01 -14.78 10.31
N ILE A 126 -1.12 -14.83 9.00
CA ILE A 126 0.01 -14.81 8.09
C ILE A 126 -0.12 -13.58 7.20
N ALA A 127 0.95 -12.78 7.11
CA ALA A 127 1.10 -11.80 6.07
C ALA A 127 1.47 -12.47 4.75
N LEU A 128 0.80 -12.09 3.67
CA LEU A 128 1.08 -12.55 2.32
C LEU A 128 1.71 -11.40 1.52
N GLY A 129 2.57 -11.78 0.59
CA GLY A 129 3.21 -10.86 -0.36
C GLY A 129 2.34 -10.57 -1.59
N ARG A 130 2.87 -9.74 -2.50
CA ARG A 130 2.24 -9.38 -3.80
C ARG A 130 1.91 -10.60 -4.66
N ASN A 131 2.70 -11.65 -4.54
CA ASN A 131 2.52 -12.93 -5.25
C ASN A 131 1.57 -13.91 -4.52
N GLY A 132 0.95 -13.49 -3.41
CA GLY A 132 0.09 -14.33 -2.59
C GLY A 132 0.80 -15.38 -1.72
N GLN A 133 2.13 -15.40 -1.72
CA GLN A 133 2.89 -16.34 -0.91
C GLN A 133 3.06 -15.83 0.52
N LYS A 134 3.24 -16.76 1.46
CA LYS A 134 3.52 -16.45 2.86
C LYS A 134 4.83 -15.65 2.99
N VAL A 135 4.75 -14.56 3.74
CA VAL A 135 5.89 -13.70 4.07
C VAL A 135 6.33 -13.93 5.52
N CYS A 136 5.45 -13.69 6.47
CA CYS A 136 5.76 -13.82 7.90
C CYS A 136 4.48 -14.01 8.72
N ALA A 137 4.64 -14.28 10.01
CA ALA A 137 3.55 -14.17 10.97
C ALA A 137 3.15 -12.70 11.15
N ALA A 138 1.87 -12.45 11.41
CA ALA A 138 1.32 -11.12 11.59
C ALA A 138 0.23 -11.11 12.67
N GLU A 139 0.05 -9.97 13.31
CA GLU A 139 -1.00 -9.71 14.28
C GLU A 139 -1.81 -8.49 13.87
N VAL A 140 -3.13 -8.58 13.95
CA VAL A 140 -4.03 -7.46 13.70
C VAL A 140 -4.00 -6.49 14.86
N ILE A 141 -3.58 -5.25 14.61
CA ILE A 141 -3.51 -4.21 15.64
C ILE A 141 -4.66 -3.19 15.53
N SER A 142 -5.29 -3.08 14.36
CA SER A 142 -6.46 -2.20 14.19
C SER A 142 -7.32 -2.65 13.02
N VAL A 143 -8.63 -2.49 13.18
CA VAL A 143 -9.62 -2.63 12.10
C VAL A 143 -10.48 -1.37 12.13
N LYS A 144 -10.52 -0.63 11.03
CA LYS A 144 -11.30 0.60 10.91
C LYS A 144 -12.33 0.47 9.80
N SER A 145 -13.59 0.72 10.16
CA SER A 145 -14.70 0.89 9.24
C SER A 145 -15.28 2.28 9.48
N SER A 146 -15.55 3.02 8.42
CA SER A 146 -16.06 4.38 8.52
C SER A 146 -16.97 4.69 7.32
N PRO A 147 -18.03 5.48 7.49
CA PRO A 147 -18.81 5.98 6.37
C PRO A 147 -17.95 6.76 5.34
N ALA A 148 -16.86 7.40 5.80
CA ALA A 148 -15.93 8.10 4.92
C ALA A 148 -15.08 7.17 4.03
N PHE A 149 -15.03 5.90 4.34
CA PHE A 149 -14.35 4.87 3.55
C PHE A 149 -15.30 4.12 2.61
N ASP A 150 -16.55 4.60 2.53
CA ASP A 150 -17.65 3.89 1.88
C ASP A 150 -17.80 2.48 2.47
N LYS A 151 -17.53 1.42 1.74
CA LYS A 151 -17.60 0.03 2.23
C LYS A 151 -16.23 -0.62 2.42
N THR A 152 -15.16 0.09 2.10
CA THR A 152 -13.80 -0.40 2.31
C THR A 152 -13.44 -0.41 3.80
N ASN A 153 -12.96 -1.53 4.30
CA ASN A 153 -12.40 -1.63 5.64
C ASN A 153 -10.89 -1.47 5.57
N LEU A 154 -10.31 -0.83 6.58
CA LEU A 154 -8.87 -0.72 6.72
C LEU A 154 -8.38 -1.68 7.81
N LEU A 155 -7.53 -2.61 7.44
CA LEU A 155 -6.86 -3.53 8.34
C LEU A 155 -5.43 -3.08 8.56
N THR A 156 -5.02 -2.94 9.82
CA THR A 156 -3.62 -2.67 10.17
C THR A 156 -3.04 -3.88 10.86
N ILE A 157 -1.94 -4.38 10.35
CA ILE A 157 -1.20 -5.51 10.92
C ILE A 157 0.17 -5.08 11.43
N LYS A 158 0.65 -5.74 12.48
CA LYS A 158 2.03 -5.70 12.95
C LYS A 158 2.81 -6.85 12.34
N VAL A 159 3.97 -6.55 11.79
CA VAL A 159 4.91 -7.51 11.20
C VAL A 159 6.33 -7.19 11.64
N PRO A 160 7.29 -8.15 11.63
CA PRO A 160 8.70 -7.81 11.83
C PRO A 160 9.17 -6.79 10.79
N SER A 161 10.00 -5.83 11.20
CA SER A 161 10.37 -4.65 10.40
C SER A 161 10.97 -5.02 9.03
N GLU A 162 11.68 -6.13 8.93
CA GLU A 162 12.30 -6.62 7.68
C GLU A 162 11.29 -7.02 6.59
N TYR A 163 10.01 -7.26 6.98
CA TYR A 163 8.96 -7.68 6.06
C TYR A 163 7.97 -6.56 5.69
N VAL A 164 8.13 -5.36 6.24
CA VAL A 164 7.17 -4.27 6.08
C VAL A 164 6.89 -3.91 4.62
N MET A 165 7.91 -3.92 3.76
CA MET A 165 7.76 -3.63 2.33
C MET A 165 7.29 -4.84 1.51
N LYS A 166 7.19 -6.02 2.11
CA LYS A 166 6.74 -7.26 1.47
C LYS A 166 5.31 -7.65 1.83
N ALA A 167 4.88 -7.37 3.07
CA ALA A 167 3.54 -7.69 3.56
C ALA A 167 2.48 -6.81 2.87
N ARG A 168 1.54 -7.43 2.13
CA ARG A 168 0.52 -6.72 1.35
C ARG A 168 -0.89 -7.27 1.52
N PHE A 169 -1.04 -8.42 2.17
CA PHE A 169 -2.32 -8.98 2.53
C PHE A 169 -2.22 -9.74 3.86
N PHE A 170 -3.36 -9.97 4.51
CA PHE A 170 -3.46 -10.73 5.76
C PHE A 170 -4.43 -11.89 5.60
N LYS A 171 -3.97 -13.09 5.97
CA LYS A 171 -4.80 -14.28 6.08
C LYS A 171 -4.83 -14.72 7.53
N LYS A 172 -6.04 -14.71 8.14
CA LYS A 172 -6.25 -15.21 9.50
C LYS A 172 -5.95 -16.71 9.57
N GLU A 173 -5.26 -17.15 10.61
CA GLU A 173 -5.17 -18.57 10.95
C GLU A 173 -6.50 -19.06 11.49
N ALA A 174 -6.85 -20.30 11.12
CA ALA A 174 -8.09 -20.93 11.51
C ALA A 174 -8.10 -21.30 13.01
#